data_77868e6e1754870e11f4f837d7397b94
#
_entry.id   77868e6e1754870e11f4f837d7397b94
#
_cell.length_a   1.000
_cell.length_b   1.000
_cell.length_c   1.000
_cell.angle_alpha   90.00
_cell.angle_beta   90.00
_cell.angle_gamma   90.00
#
_symmetry.space_group_name_H-M   'P 1'
#
loop_
_entity.id
_entity.type
_entity.pdbx_description
1 polymer ?
#
loop_
_entity_poly.entity_id
_entity_poly.type
_entity_poly.pdbx_seq_one_letter_code
_entity_poly.pdbx_strand_id
1 'polypeptide(L)'
;MKRTKIAQIFADADSFGGKEITVCGWARTIRDMKNFGFIELNDGSCFKSLQVVLEREKLDNYDELAHQNVGAAFIAKGELVLTPDAKQPFELKATEVTVEGASTPDYPLQKKRHSVEFLRTIQHLRPRTNLFSATFRVRSVAAQAVHEFFRNNGFVYVHTPIITGSDCEGAGEMFRVTTLDLNDLPLREDGKVDDSKDFFGKVTSLTVSGQLNAENFAMAFGDVYTFGPTYRAEVSYTQRHAAEFWMIEPEMAFADLYDYMDNAEAMVKYVINTVIERCPQEMQFFNSFVDKGLLERLENVVSNEFGRISYTEAVDILKKSGEKFDFPVEWGIDLQTEHERYLTEKVFKKPIFVTDYPKDIKAFYMRANDDGKTVAAADCLVPGVGEIIGGSQREERLDVLLARMNELGLNPDDYWWYLDLRRYGSCRHAGYGLGFERLVMYLTGVSNIRDVELHPRTTGNADF
;
A
#
# COMPACT_ATOMS: atom_id res chain seq x y z
N MET A 1 -32.84 -12.20 -1.25
CA MET A 1 -32.48 -13.39 -0.44
C MET A 1 -31.62 -12.95 0.75
N LYS A 2 -31.96 -13.43 1.96
CA LYS A 2 -31.17 -13.15 3.15
C LYS A 2 -30.13 -14.27 3.29
N ARG A 3 -28.84 -13.92 3.16
CA ARG A 3 -27.71 -14.87 3.31
C ARG A 3 -26.94 -14.61 4.60
N THR A 4 -26.42 -15.67 5.20
CA THR A 4 -25.47 -15.60 6.32
C THR A 4 -24.06 -15.54 5.76
N LYS A 5 -23.23 -14.56 6.21
CA LYS A 5 -21.84 -14.49 5.81
C LYS A 5 -21.00 -15.53 6.58
N ILE A 6 -20.06 -16.19 5.91
CA ILE A 6 -19.17 -17.17 6.54
C ILE A 6 -18.37 -16.53 7.70
N ALA A 7 -17.97 -15.26 7.57
CA ALA A 7 -17.32 -14.51 8.67
C ALA A 7 -18.18 -14.44 9.94
N GLN A 8 -19.51 -14.31 9.83
CA GLN A 8 -20.41 -14.27 10.98
C GLN A 8 -20.46 -15.62 11.70
N ILE A 9 -20.42 -16.72 10.93
CA ILE A 9 -20.39 -18.07 11.51
C ILE A 9 -19.06 -18.28 12.27
N PHE A 10 -17.93 -17.88 11.72
CA PHE A 10 -16.63 -17.98 12.41
C PHE A 10 -16.53 -17.08 13.65
N ALA A 11 -17.23 -15.95 13.67
CA ALA A 11 -17.24 -15.05 14.82
C ALA A 11 -18.09 -15.56 15.98
N ASP A 12 -19.21 -16.27 15.70
CA ASP A 12 -20.16 -16.73 16.72
C ASP A 12 -20.90 -17.99 16.21
N ALA A 13 -20.18 -19.10 16.14
CA ALA A 13 -20.73 -20.37 15.64
C ALA A 13 -21.90 -20.91 16.52
N ASP A 14 -21.85 -20.68 17.82
CA ASP A 14 -22.87 -21.15 18.76
C ASP A 14 -24.23 -20.54 18.48
N SER A 15 -24.27 -19.27 18.07
CA SER A 15 -25.51 -18.61 17.68
C SER A 15 -26.17 -19.19 16.43
N PHE A 16 -25.43 -19.93 15.62
CA PHE A 16 -25.92 -20.56 14.40
C PHE A 16 -26.10 -22.08 14.51
N GLY A 17 -25.51 -22.71 15.54
CA GLY A 17 -25.59 -24.15 15.77
C GLY A 17 -27.03 -24.66 15.81
N GLY A 18 -27.34 -25.72 15.08
CA GLY A 18 -28.68 -26.32 14.97
C GLY A 18 -29.70 -25.47 14.18
N LYS A 19 -29.29 -24.33 13.60
CA LYS A 19 -30.18 -23.48 12.80
C LYS A 19 -30.02 -23.71 11.31
N GLU A 20 -31.11 -23.61 10.60
CA GLU A 20 -31.10 -23.56 9.14
C GLU A 20 -30.62 -22.19 8.69
N ILE A 21 -29.56 -22.17 7.85
CA ILE A 21 -28.96 -20.97 7.28
C ILE A 21 -28.77 -21.13 5.78
N THR A 22 -28.67 -19.99 5.08
CA THR A 22 -28.29 -19.95 3.66
C THR A 22 -26.97 -19.25 3.52
N VAL A 23 -26.01 -19.91 2.84
CA VAL A 23 -24.72 -19.35 2.46
C VAL A 23 -24.56 -19.35 0.95
N CYS A 24 -23.82 -18.38 0.42
CA CYS A 24 -23.51 -18.28 -1.01
C CYS A 24 -22.02 -18.10 -1.17
N GLY A 25 -21.41 -18.67 -2.19
CA GLY A 25 -19.96 -18.50 -2.40
C GLY A 25 -19.45 -19.34 -3.57
N TRP A 26 -18.15 -19.39 -3.68
CA TRP A 26 -17.44 -20.11 -4.72
C TRP A 26 -16.72 -21.33 -4.16
N ALA A 27 -16.79 -22.46 -4.88
CA ALA A 27 -16.09 -23.68 -4.51
C ALA A 27 -14.57 -23.51 -4.64
N ARG A 28 -13.88 -23.73 -3.53
CA ARG A 28 -12.41 -23.89 -3.48
C ARG A 28 -11.98 -25.32 -3.80
N THR A 29 -12.75 -26.27 -3.30
CA THR A 29 -12.60 -27.71 -3.62
C THR A 29 -13.99 -28.37 -3.63
N ILE A 30 -14.14 -29.41 -4.46
CA ILE A 30 -15.27 -30.30 -4.48
C ILE A 30 -14.72 -31.73 -4.36
N ARG A 31 -15.33 -32.54 -3.52
CA ARG A 31 -14.92 -33.94 -3.30
C ARG A 31 -16.16 -34.83 -3.29
N ASP A 32 -16.20 -35.80 -4.19
CA ASP A 32 -17.23 -36.86 -4.24
C ASP A 32 -16.70 -38.11 -3.52
N MET A 33 -17.50 -38.62 -2.58
CA MET A 33 -17.23 -39.86 -1.84
C MET A 33 -18.32 -40.90 -2.08
N LYS A 34 -19.00 -40.85 -3.23
CA LYS A 34 -20.12 -41.68 -3.68
C LYS A 34 -21.43 -41.45 -2.96
N ASN A 35 -21.52 -41.70 -1.65
CA ASN A 35 -22.77 -41.52 -0.87
C ASN A 35 -22.89 -40.14 -0.28
N PHE A 36 -21.80 -39.43 -0.12
CA PHE A 36 -21.73 -38.05 0.35
C PHE A 36 -20.60 -37.31 -0.34
N GLY A 37 -20.65 -35.99 -0.34
CA GLY A 37 -19.65 -35.11 -0.91
C GLY A 37 -19.40 -33.89 -0.06
N PHE A 38 -18.36 -33.15 -0.40
CA PHE A 38 -18.00 -31.92 0.28
C PHE A 38 -17.70 -30.82 -0.71
N ILE A 39 -18.25 -29.64 -0.45
CA ILE A 39 -17.83 -28.40 -1.10
C ILE A 39 -17.14 -27.54 -0.03
N GLU A 40 -15.90 -27.17 -0.27
CA GLU A 40 -15.23 -26.11 0.48
C GLU A 40 -15.64 -24.77 -0.13
N LEU A 41 -16.59 -24.07 0.53
CA LEU A 41 -17.22 -22.86 0.03
C LEU A 41 -16.61 -21.62 0.67
N ASN A 42 -16.19 -20.65 -0.13
CA ASN A 42 -15.72 -19.35 0.33
C ASN A 42 -16.60 -18.24 -0.25
N ASP A 43 -17.16 -17.39 0.62
CA ASP A 43 -18.04 -16.29 0.25
C ASP A 43 -17.32 -14.93 0.11
N GLY A 44 -16.00 -14.93 0.31
CA GLY A 44 -15.21 -13.72 0.30
C GLY A 44 -15.30 -12.88 1.58
N SER A 45 -16.13 -13.22 2.57
CA SER A 45 -16.27 -12.41 3.80
C SER A 45 -15.14 -12.60 4.81
N CYS A 46 -14.44 -13.76 4.77
CA CYS A 46 -13.25 -14.03 5.58
C CYS A 46 -12.25 -14.92 4.81
N PHE A 47 -11.07 -15.11 5.39
CA PHE A 47 -10.01 -15.92 4.77
C PHE A 47 -10.35 -17.41 4.76
N LYS A 48 -11.03 -17.90 5.80
CA LYS A 48 -11.45 -19.30 5.92
C LYS A 48 -12.64 -19.63 5.03
N SER A 49 -12.77 -20.90 4.71
CA SER A 49 -13.90 -21.46 3.96
C SER A 49 -14.80 -22.30 4.88
N LEU A 50 -16.06 -22.42 4.53
CA LEU A 50 -17.04 -23.30 5.18
C LEU A 50 -17.11 -24.63 4.45
N GLN A 51 -17.10 -25.74 5.18
CA GLN A 51 -17.39 -27.05 4.60
C GLN A 51 -18.89 -27.25 4.48
N VAL A 52 -19.37 -27.48 3.27
CA VAL A 52 -20.75 -27.88 2.97
C VAL A 52 -20.75 -29.37 2.71
N VAL A 53 -21.56 -30.09 3.46
CA VAL A 53 -21.73 -31.55 3.34
C VAL A 53 -22.94 -31.83 2.46
N LEU A 54 -22.74 -32.61 1.40
CA LEU A 54 -23.74 -33.07 0.47
C LEU A 54 -24.06 -34.53 0.78
N GLU A 55 -25.30 -34.86 1.07
CA GLU A 55 -25.74 -36.25 1.25
C GLU A 55 -26.59 -36.65 0.03
N ARG A 56 -26.16 -37.71 -0.65
CA ARG A 56 -26.80 -38.18 -1.90
C ARG A 56 -28.29 -38.51 -1.72
N GLU A 57 -28.64 -39.06 -0.57
CA GLU A 57 -30.03 -39.43 -0.26
C GLU A 57 -30.96 -38.22 -0.03
N LYS A 58 -30.37 -37.03 0.23
CA LYS A 58 -31.12 -35.82 0.55
C LYS A 58 -31.19 -34.81 -0.59
N LEU A 59 -30.30 -34.94 -1.59
CA LEU A 59 -30.16 -33.96 -2.67
C LEU A 59 -30.40 -34.64 -4.02
N ASP A 60 -31.54 -34.36 -4.63
CA ASP A 60 -31.93 -34.93 -5.94
C ASP A 60 -30.91 -34.59 -7.05
N ASN A 61 -30.24 -33.43 -6.92
CA ASN A 61 -29.22 -32.98 -7.87
C ASN A 61 -27.78 -33.28 -7.42
N TYR A 62 -27.57 -34.25 -6.52
CA TYR A 62 -26.24 -34.58 -6.00
C TYR A 62 -25.18 -34.78 -7.09
N ASP A 63 -25.52 -35.53 -8.18
CA ASP A 63 -24.58 -35.84 -9.26
C ASP A 63 -24.20 -34.58 -10.04
N GLU A 64 -25.11 -33.65 -10.25
CA GLU A 64 -24.82 -32.34 -10.83
C GLU A 64 -23.82 -31.56 -9.97
N LEU A 65 -24.05 -31.52 -8.65
CA LEU A 65 -23.21 -30.80 -7.70
C LEU A 65 -21.80 -31.41 -7.61
N ALA A 66 -21.72 -32.74 -7.53
CA ALA A 66 -20.46 -33.46 -7.39
C ALA A 66 -19.55 -33.35 -8.62
N HIS A 67 -20.14 -33.12 -9.80
CA HIS A 67 -19.40 -32.97 -11.08
C HIS A 67 -19.09 -31.50 -11.45
N GLN A 68 -19.41 -30.52 -10.60
CA GLN A 68 -19.02 -29.14 -10.84
C GLN A 68 -17.50 -28.94 -10.72
N ASN A 69 -16.99 -27.96 -11.44
CA ASN A 69 -15.58 -27.58 -11.35
C ASN A 69 -15.32 -26.59 -10.21
N VAL A 70 -14.08 -26.56 -9.76
CA VAL A 70 -13.57 -25.52 -8.85
C VAL A 70 -13.86 -24.13 -9.44
N GLY A 71 -14.23 -23.20 -8.59
CA GLY A 71 -14.63 -21.85 -9.01
C GLY A 71 -16.10 -21.69 -9.32
N ALA A 72 -16.90 -22.76 -9.39
CA ALA A 72 -18.35 -22.68 -9.53
C ALA A 72 -18.97 -21.94 -8.33
N ALA A 73 -20.02 -21.18 -8.58
CA ALA A 73 -20.78 -20.44 -7.57
C ALA A 73 -21.98 -21.26 -7.10
N PHE A 74 -22.21 -21.30 -5.79
CA PHE A 74 -23.26 -22.07 -5.17
C PHE A 74 -24.08 -21.22 -4.20
N ILE A 75 -25.36 -21.54 -4.09
CA ILE A 75 -26.24 -21.18 -2.99
C ILE A 75 -26.54 -22.48 -2.24
N ALA A 76 -26.14 -22.56 -0.98
CA ALA A 76 -26.35 -23.73 -0.13
C ALA A 76 -27.19 -23.35 1.07
N LYS A 77 -28.29 -24.08 1.30
CA LYS A 77 -29.16 -23.99 2.45
C LYS A 77 -29.07 -25.27 3.24
N GLY A 78 -29.02 -25.18 4.57
CA GLY A 78 -28.92 -26.36 5.43
C GLY A 78 -28.76 -26.01 6.88
N GLU A 79 -28.62 -27.03 7.71
CA GLU A 79 -28.39 -26.90 9.15
C GLU A 79 -26.89 -26.77 9.44
N LEU A 80 -26.51 -25.75 10.24
CA LEU A 80 -25.15 -25.63 10.76
C LEU A 80 -24.96 -26.59 11.93
N VAL A 81 -24.10 -27.57 11.76
CA VAL A 81 -23.77 -28.56 12.79
C VAL A 81 -22.43 -28.23 13.41
N LEU A 82 -22.40 -28.08 14.73
CA LEU A 82 -21.15 -27.90 15.48
C LEU A 82 -20.40 -29.22 15.61
N THR A 83 -19.10 -29.20 15.32
CA THR A 83 -18.20 -30.35 15.31
C THR A 83 -16.91 -30.04 16.08
N PRO A 84 -16.99 -29.73 17.40
CA PRO A 84 -15.88 -29.16 18.15
C PRO A 84 -14.62 -30.08 18.22
N ASP A 85 -14.82 -31.38 18.13
CA ASP A 85 -13.73 -32.37 18.13
C ASP A 85 -13.15 -32.70 16.76
N ALA A 86 -13.73 -32.12 15.70
CA ALA A 86 -13.26 -32.34 14.33
C ALA A 86 -12.24 -31.26 13.92
N LYS A 87 -11.51 -31.52 12.81
CA LYS A 87 -10.59 -30.55 12.25
C LYS A 87 -11.27 -29.22 11.87
N GLN A 88 -12.53 -29.30 11.45
CA GLN A 88 -13.42 -28.14 11.23
C GLN A 88 -14.37 -28.03 12.42
N PRO A 89 -14.49 -26.87 13.08
CA PRO A 89 -15.30 -26.72 14.29
C PRO A 89 -16.81 -26.78 14.01
N PHE A 90 -17.22 -26.68 12.75
CA PHE A 90 -18.59 -26.76 12.28
C PHE A 90 -18.65 -27.05 10.79
N GLU A 91 -19.80 -27.54 10.32
CA GLU A 91 -20.08 -27.79 8.91
C GLU A 91 -21.54 -27.48 8.60
N LEU A 92 -21.86 -27.15 7.34
CA LEU A 92 -23.22 -26.98 6.87
C LEU A 92 -23.70 -28.30 6.26
N LYS A 93 -24.67 -28.98 6.90
CA LYS A 93 -25.39 -30.13 6.30
C LYS A 93 -26.47 -29.61 5.37
N ALA A 94 -26.20 -29.69 4.08
CA ALA A 94 -27.07 -29.10 3.07
C ALA A 94 -28.38 -29.88 2.93
N THR A 95 -29.48 -29.14 2.90
CA THR A 95 -30.82 -29.61 2.55
C THR A 95 -31.24 -29.19 1.16
N GLU A 96 -30.64 -28.12 0.63
CA GLU A 96 -30.84 -27.62 -0.72
C GLU A 96 -29.55 -26.96 -1.20
N VAL A 97 -29.13 -27.26 -2.43
CA VAL A 97 -27.98 -26.60 -3.06
C VAL A 97 -28.30 -26.31 -4.52
N THR A 98 -28.08 -25.06 -4.92
CA THR A 98 -28.24 -24.62 -6.29
C THR A 98 -26.88 -24.21 -6.88
N VAL A 99 -26.63 -24.61 -8.12
CA VAL A 99 -25.52 -24.07 -8.92
C VAL A 99 -25.98 -22.73 -9.48
N GLU A 100 -25.48 -21.64 -8.90
CA GLU A 100 -25.79 -20.26 -9.35
C GLU A 100 -24.99 -19.93 -10.63
N GLY A 101 -23.76 -20.42 -10.73
CA GLY A 101 -22.92 -20.27 -11.90
C GLY A 101 -21.92 -21.40 -12.01
N ALA A 102 -22.02 -22.15 -13.10
CA ALA A 102 -21.07 -23.24 -13.39
C ALA A 102 -19.67 -22.69 -13.73
N SER A 103 -18.64 -23.49 -13.46
CA SER A 103 -17.27 -23.22 -13.89
C SER A 103 -16.86 -24.23 -14.94
N THR A 104 -16.18 -23.78 -15.99
CA THR A 104 -15.74 -24.64 -17.09
C THR A 104 -14.45 -25.39 -16.75
N PRO A 105 -14.17 -26.54 -17.40
CA PRO A 105 -12.98 -27.34 -17.10
C PRO A 105 -11.63 -26.64 -17.35
N ASP A 106 -11.62 -25.60 -18.17
CA ASP A 106 -10.45 -24.79 -18.49
C ASP A 106 -10.19 -23.66 -17.46
N TYR A 107 -10.96 -23.60 -16.37
CA TYR A 107 -10.70 -22.66 -15.28
C TYR A 107 -9.26 -22.74 -14.81
N PRO A 108 -8.47 -21.64 -14.87
CA PRO A 108 -7.01 -21.72 -14.75
C PRO A 108 -6.53 -21.99 -13.33
N LEU A 109 -7.32 -21.65 -12.30
CA LEU A 109 -6.96 -21.85 -10.89
C LEU A 109 -7.38 -23.25 -10.40
N GLN A 110 -6.78 -24.26 -10.98
CA GLN A 110 -6.98 -25.65 -10.57
C GLN A 110 -6.32 -25.95 -9.21
N LYS A 111 -6.67 -27.08 -8.59
CA LYS A 111 -6.12 -27.56 -7.31
C LYS A 111 -4.64 -27.96 -7.43
N LYS A 112 -3.77 -26.98 -7.65
CA LYS A 112 -2.31 -27.10 -7.70
C LYS A 112 -1.66 -25.81 -7.24
N ARG A 113 -0.37 -25.86 -6.93
CA ARG A 113 0.39 -24.63 -6.68
C ARG A 113 0.59 -23.87 -7.99
N HIS A 114 0.27 -22.58 -7.97
CA HIS A 114 0.51 -21.66 -9.07
C HIS A 114 1.69 -20.75 -8.71
N SER A 115 2.56 -20.46 -9.68
CA SER A 115 3.61 -19.45 -9.48
C SER A 115 3.01 -18.04 -9.51
N VAL A 116 3.69 -17.10 -8.88
CA VAL A 116 3.27 -15.69 -8.86
C VAL A 116 3.33 -15.10 -10.28
N GLU A 117 4.31 -15.50 -11.07
CA GLU A 117 4.45 -15.08 -12.48
C GLU A 117 3.24 -15.51 -13.31
N PHE A 118 2.79 -16.74 -13.17
CA PHE A 118 1.56 -17.19 -13.82
C PHE A 118 0.34 -16.39 -13.35
N LEU A 119 0.23 -16.12 -12.04
CA LEU A 119 -0.90 -15.37 -11.50
C LEU A 119 -0.92 -13.91 -11.98
N ARG A 120 0.21 -13.34 -12.37
CA ARG A 120 0.28 -12.03 -13.03
C ARG A 120 -0.32 -12.04 -14.44
N THR A 121 -0.36 -13.16 -15.12
CA THR A 121 -1.01 -13.27 -16.45
C THR A 121 -2.54 -13.38 -16.36
N ILE A 122 -3.09 -13.64 -15.17
CA ILE A 122 -4.53 -13.77 -14.89
C ILE A 122 -4.93 -12.90 -13.69
N GLN A 123 -4.52 -11.63 -13.70
CA GLN A 123 -4.67 -10.70 -12.57
C GLN A 123 -6.12 -10.62 -12.06
N HIS A 124 -7.10 -10.63 -12.95
CA HIS A 124 -8.53 -10.59 -12.65
C HIS A 124 -9.04 -11.81 -11.85
N LEU A 125 -8.34 -12.93 -11.89
CA LEU A 125 -8.70 -14.16 -11.15
C LEU A 125 -7.82 -14.39 -9.90
N ARG A 126 -6.64 -13.78 -9.82
CA ARG A 126 -5.70 -14.03 -8.73
C ARG A 126 -6.23 -13.72 -7.31
N PRO A 127 -7.21 -12.82 -7.09
CA PRO A 127 -7.83 -12.65 -5.77
C PRO A 127 -8.49 -13.91 -5.21
N ARG A 128 -8.82 -14.86 -6.08
CA ARG A 128 -9.39 -16.16 -5.67
C ARG A 128 -8.36 -17.12 -5.08
N THR A 129 -7.06 -16.79 -5.11
CA THR A 129 -5.98 -17.57 -4.47
C THR A 129 -5.78 -17.15 -3.02
N ASN A 130 -5.21 -18.02 -2.20
CA ASN A 130 -4.96 -17.70 -0.79
C ASN A 130 -4.00 -16.52 -0.62
N LEU A 131 -2.91 -16.49 -1.40
CA LEU A 131 -1.93 -15.40 -1.34
C LEU A 131 -2.59 -14.04 -1.56
N PHE A 132 -3.29 -13.88 -2.68
CA PHE A 132 -3.88 -12.60 -3.04
C PHE A 132 -5.14 -12.26 -2.24
N SER A 133 -5.93 -13.26 -1.83
CA SER A 133 -7.02 -13.05 -0.88
C SER A 133 -6.51 -12.49 0.44
N ALA A 134 -5.44 -13.06 0.99
CA ALA A 134 -4.81 -12.54 2.20
C ALA A 134 -4.23 -11.14 1.99
N THR A 135 -3.49 -10.91 0.91
CA THR A 135 -2.86 -9.63 0.59
C THR A 135 -3.89 -8.50 0.51
N PHE A 136 -4.98 -8.69 -0.25
CA PHE A 136 -5.97 -7.63 -0.40
C PHE A 136 -6.85 -7.41 0.84
N ARG A 137 -7.00 -8.42 1.71
CA ARG A 137 -7.63 -8.24 3.02
C ARG A 137 -6.77 -7.40 3.94
N VAL A 138 -5.48 -7.72 4.04
CA VAL A 138 -4.52 -6.91 4.82
C VAL A 138 -4.45 -5.49 4.25
N ARG A 139 -4.38 -5.33 2.92
CA ARG A 139 -4.41 -4.00 2.27
C ARG A 139 -5.66 -3.19 2.69
N SER A 140 -6.84 -3.83 2.69
CA SER A 140 -8.09 -3.16 3.08
C SER A 140 -8.08 -2.73 4.54
N VAL A 141 -7.64 -3.60 5.46
CA VAL A 141 -7.56 -3.28 6.89
C VAL A 141 -6.49 -2.21 7.17
N ALA A 142 -5.34 -2.29 6.51
CA ALA A 142 -4.28 -1.29 6.62
C ALA A 142 -4.76 0.10 6.18
N ALA A 143 -5.50 0.20 5.06
CA ALA A 143 -6.06 1.47 4.60
C ALA A 143 -7.04 2.07 5.62
N GLN A 144 -7.90 1.25 6.20
CA GLN A 144 -8.83 1.69 7.26
C GLN A 144 -8.06 2.13 8.51
N ALA A 145 -7.02 1.39 8.91
CA ALA A 145 -6.19 1.72 10.07
C ALA A 145 -5.49 3.07 9.91
N VAL A 146 -5.01 3.40 8.71
CA VAL A 146 -4.45 4.73 8.40
C VAL A 146 -5.47 5.82 8.64
N HIS A 147 -6.68 5.69 8.09
CA HIS A 147 -7.75 6.67 8.30
C HIS A 147 -8.17 6.76 9.79
N GLU A 148 -8.24 5.63 10.50
CA GLU A 148 -8.55 5.60 11.93
C GLU A 148 -7.49 6.31 12.76
N PHE A 149 -6.21 6.08 12.47
CA PHE A 149 -5.09 6.75 13.15
C PHE A 149 -5.19 8.26 13.04
N PHE A 150 -5.24 8.78 11.83
CA PHE A 150 -5.28 10.23 11.60
C PHE A 150 -6.53 10.87 12.17
N ARG A 151 -7.70 10.27 11.96
CA ARG A 151 -8.96 10.77 12.55
C ARG A 151 -8.89 10.83 14.08
N ASN A 152 -8.36 9.79 14.72
CA ASN A 152 -8.30 9.70 16.18
C ASN A 152 -7.28 10.69 16.77
N ASN A 153 -6.33 11.15 15.98
CA ASN A 153 -5.34 12.18 16.35
C ASN A 153 -5.75 13.59 15.87
N GLY A 154 -6.98 13.80 15.40
CA GLY A 154 -7.52 15.11 15.08
C GLY A 154 -7.17 15.64 13.70
N PHE A 155 -6.54 14.83 12.84
CA PHE A 155 -6.21 15.24 11.48
C PHE A 155 -7.44 15.33 10.58
N VAL A 156 -7.43 16.33 9.70
CA VAL A 156 -8.44 16.50 8.65
C VAL A 156 -7.98 15.80 7.37
N TYR A 157 -8.80 14.89 6.85
CA TYR A 157 -8.56 14.28 5.53
C TYR A 157 -8.88 15.28 4.43
N VAL A 158 -7.93 15.54 3.53
CA VAL A 158 -8.08 16.50 2.45
C VAL A 158 -7.87 15.88 1.08
N HIS A 159 -8.59 16.40 0.09
CA HIS A 159 -8.40 16.05 -1.31
C HIS A 159 -7.39 16.98 -1.97
N THR A 160 -6.40 16.38 -2.64
CA THR A 160 -5.44 17.11 -3.47
C THR A 160 -5.63 16.74 -4.94
N PRO A 161 -5.43 17.67 -5.90
CA PRO A 161 -5.66 17.40 -7.30
C PRO A 161 -4.74 16.31 -7.85
N ILE A 162 -5.31 15.39 -8.63
CA ILE A 162 -4.56 14.37 -9.38
C ILE A 162 -3.93 14.98 -10.63
N ILE A 163 -4.66 15.88 -11.31
CA ILE A 163 -4.15 16.63 -12.47
C ILE A 163 -3.56 17.95 -11.96
N THR A 164 -2.29 18.18 -12.23
CA THR A 164 -1.56 19.36 -11.74
C THR A 164 -0.80 20.06 -12.86
N GLY A 165 -0.61 21.37 -12.69
CA GLY A 165 0.30 22.17 -13.51
C GLY A 165 1.66 22.41 -12.85
N SER A 166 1.94 21.80 -11.69
CA SER A 166 3.17 22.00 -10.92
C SER A 166 3.85 20.67 -10.64
N ASP A 167 5.18 20.64 -10.69
CA ASP A 167 5.98 19.49 -10.25
C ASP A 167 6.36 19.65 -8.78
N CYS A 168 5.85 18.74 -7.94
CA CYS A 168 6.12 18.78 -6.50
C CYS A 168 7.60 18.55 -6.18
N GLU A 169 8.26 17.67 -6.91
CA GLU A 169 9.66 17.30 -6.65
C GLU A 169 10.67 18.15 -7.44
N GLY A 170 10.19 18.88 -8.47
CA GLY A 170 11.00 19.79 -9.27
C GLY A 170 11.89 19.09 -10.29
N ALA A 171 11.84 17.77 -10.41
CA ALA A 171 12.61 16.95 -11.36
C ALA A 171 11.92 15.62 -11.68
N GLY A 172 10.65 15.47 -11.33
CA GLY A 172 9.91 14.22 -11.50
C GLY A 172 9.56 13.94 -12.99
N GLU A 173 9.75 12.71 -13.43
CA GLU A 173 9.18 12.25 -14.68
C GLU A 173 7.67 12.09 -14.52
N MET A 174 6.89 13.00 -15.13
CA MET A 174 5.45 13.05 -14.98
C MET A 174 4.75 12.55 -16.25
N PHE A 175 3.65 11.80 -16.06
CA PHE A 175 2.74 11.50 -17.16
C PHE A 175 1.99 12.76 -17.56
N ARG A 176 2.11 13.14 -18.85
CA ARG A 176 1.38 14.27 -19.39
C ARG A 176 -0.11 13.95 -19.56
N VAL A 177 -0.97 14.87 -19.16
CA VAL A 177 -2.41 14.83 -19.40
C VAL A 177 -2.74 15.82 -20.52
N THR A 178 -3.28 15.34 -21.64
CA THR A 178 -3.62 16.15 -22.81
C THR A 178 -4.85 15.61 -23.52
N THR A 179 -5.61 16.51 -24.14
CA THR A 179 -6.72 16.20 -25.05
C THR A 179 -6.39 16.54 -26.51
N LEU A 180 -5.16 16.98 -26.77
CA LEU A 180 -4.71 17.26 -28.14
C LEU A 180 -4.60 15.95 -28.94
N ASP A 181 -4.98 16.01 -30.22
CA ASP A 181 -4.74 14.87 -31.11
C ASP A 181 -3.23 14.77 -31.41
N LEU A 182 -2.62 13.67 -30.99
CA LEU A 182 -1.19 13.42 -31.15
C LEU A 182 -0.78 13.26 -32.64
N ASN A 183 -1.75 13.03 -33.56
CA ASN A 183 -1.52 12.94 -34.98
C ASN A 183 -1.63 14.31 -35.70
N ASP A 184 -2.24 15.31 -35.03
CA ASP A 184 -2.46 16.66 -35.59
C ASP A 184 -2.28 17.70 -34.46
N LEU A 185 -1.04 17.88 -34.04
CA LEU A 185 -0.69 18.79 -32.94
C LEU A 185 -0.76 20.26 -33.43
N PRO A 186 -1.45 21.16 -32.71
CA PRO A 186 -1.37 22.60 -32.99
C PRO A 186 0.03 23.09 -32.67
N LEU A 187 0.66 23.76 -33.61
CA LEU A 187 2.01 24.29 -33.44
C LEU A 187 1.99 25.81 -33.40
N ARG A 188 2.87 26.39 -32.61
CA ARG A 188 3.22 27.83 -32.62
C ARG A 188 4.15 28.14 -33.76
N GLU A 189 4.40 29.44 -33.99
CA GLU A 189 5.33 29.92 -35.04
C GLU A 189 6.78 29.38 -34.86
N ASP A 190 7.17 29.07 -33.61
CA ASP A 190 8.46 28.49 -33.28
C ASP A 190 8.54 26.97 -33.50
N GLY A 191 7.47 26.36 -33.99
CA GLY A 191 7.37 24.92 -34.26
C GLY A 191 7.11 24.07 -33.03
N LYS A 192 6.94 24.64 -31.84
CA LYS A 192 6.57 23.93 -30.61
C LYS A 192 5.05 23.77 -30.51
N VAL A 193 4.63 22.77 -29.73
CA VAL A 193 3.22 22.57 -29.47
C VAL A 193 2.60 23.80 -28.81
N ASP A 194 1.43 24.20 -29.29
CA ASP A 194 0.65 25.29 -28.73
C ASP A 194 -0.25 24.75 -27.59
N ASP A 195 0.29 24.66 -26.38
CA ASP A 195 -0.39 24.17 -25.18
C ASP A 195 -1.61 25.03 -24.81
N SER A 196 -1.71 26.27 -25.31
CA SER A 196 -2.90 27.11 -25.09
C SER A 196 -4.16 26.54 -25.72
N LYS A 197 -4.04 25.61 -26.66
CA LYS A 197 -5.13 24.90 -27.32
C LYS A 197 -5.54 23.61 -26.63
N ASP A 198 -4.77 23.17 -25.62
CA ASP A 198 -5.13 22.02 -24.82
C ASP A 198 -6.27 22.36 -23.82
N PHE A 199 -6.89 21.33 -23.23
CA PHE A 199 -8.08 21.46 -22.37
C PHE A 199 -7.89 22.50 -21.26
N PHE A 200 -6.74 22.50 -20.58
CA PHE A 200 -6.45 23.43 -19.48
C PHE A 200 -5.72 24.71 -19.93
N GLY A 201 -5.48 24.89 -21.21
CA GLY A 201 -4.75 26.04 -21.78
C GLY A 201 -3.27 26.11 -21.37
N LYS A 202 -2.73 25.05 -20.83
CA LYS A 202 -1.33 24.90 -20.40
C LYS A 202 -0.95 23.43 -20.26
N VAL A 203 0.33 23.14 -20.13
CA VAL A 203 0.82 21.78 -19.82
C VAL A 203 0.29 21.34 -18.46
N THR A 204 -0.29 20.14 -18.42
CA THR A 204 -0.72 19.49 -17.19
C THR A 204 -0.25 18.04 -17.16
N SER A 205 -0.10 17.52 -15.97
CA SER A 205 0.42 16.17 -15.71
C SER A 205 -0.34 15.47 -14.58
N LEU A 206 -0.18 14.17 -14.49
CA LEU A 206 -0.58 13.42 -13.28
C LEU A 206 0.40 13.74 -12.16
N THR A 207 -0.11 13.94 -10.95
CA THR A 207 0.68 14.34 -9.79
C THR A 207 1.65 13.25 -9.33
N VAL A 208 2.83 13.65 -8.89
CA VAL A 208 3.84 12.79 -8.23
C VAL A 208 3.71 12.80 -6.70
N SER A 209 2.94 13.77 -6.14
CA SER A 209 2.67 13.93 -4.70
C SER A 209 1.56 14.96 -4.48
N GLY A 210 0.76 14.76 -3.44
CA GLY A 210 -0.22 15.74 -2.99
C GLY A 210 0.31 16.79 -2.02
N GLN A 211 1.59 16.70 -1.62
CA GLN A 211 2.20 17.48 -0.54
C GLN A 211 1.98 18.99 -0.67
N LEU A 212 2.40 19.61 -1.78
CA LEU A 212 2.34 21.08 -1.92
C LEU A 212 0.91 21.61 -1.78
N ASN A 213 -0.08 20.86 -2.27
CA ASN A 213 -1.48 21.21 -2.13
C ASN A 213 -2.01 20.93 -0.70
N ALA A 214 -1.51 19.88 -0.04
CA ALA A 214 -1.85 19.60 1.36
C ALA A 214 -1.35 20.69 2.31
N GLU A 215 -0.18 21.28 2.05
CA GLU A 215 0.34 22.42 2.82
C GLU A 215 -0.62 23.63 2.81
N ASN A 216 -1.40 23.84 1.73
CA ASN A 216 -2.43 24.89 1.71
C ASN A 216 -3.50 24.65 2.78
N PHE A 217 -3.89 23.39 2.96
CA PHE A 217 -4.85 23.01 3.99
C PHE A 217 -4.25 23.07 5.39
N ALA A 218 -2.99 22.65 5.55
CA ALA A 218 -2.29 22.71 6.83
C ALA A 218 -2.18 24.14 7.35
N MET A 219 -1.94 25.12 6.48
CA MET A 219 -1.92 26.55 6.86
C MET A 219 -3.29 27.12 7.28
N ALA A 220 -4.36 26.33 7.18
CA ALA A 220 -5.71 26.73 7.57
C ALA A 220 -6.33 25.80 8.64
N PHE A 221 -6.03 24.50 8.60
CA PHE A 221 -6.64 23.49 9.46
C PHE A 221 -5.68 22.89 10.50
N GLY A 222 -4.38 23.23 10.44
CA GLY A 222 -3.36 22.70 11.35
C GLY A 222 -2.86 21.36 10.89
N ASP A 223 -3.47 20.27 11.37
CA ASP A 223 -3.05 18.91 11.04
C ASP A 223 -3.95 18.31 9.97
N VAL A 224 -3.38 17.98 8.83
CA VAL A 224 -4.10 17.41 7.69
C VAL A 224 -3.37 16.20 7.13
N TYR A 225 -4.08 15.38 6.36
CA TYR A 225 -3.44 14.34 5.55
C TYR A 225 -4.19 14.12 4.25
N THR A 226 -3.45 13.73 3.21
CA THR A 226 -4.02 13.15 2.00
C THR A 226 -3.66 11.66 1.93
N PHE A 227 -4.54 10.87 1.37
CA PHE A 227 -4.31 9.46 1.06
C PHE A 227 -4.90 9.22 -0.33
N GLY A 228 -4.05 9.26 -1.33
CA GLY A 228 -4.49 9.29 -2.71
C GLY A 228 -3.48 8.73 -3.69
N PRO A 229 -3.91 8.53 -4.95
CA PRO A 229 -3.06 8.00 -6.00
C PRO A 229 -2.01 9.02 -6.43
N THR A 230 -0.81 8.52 -6.70
CA THR A 230 0.33 9.25 -7.25
C THR A 230 0.91 8.49 -8.43
N TYR A 231 1.59 9.22 -9.32
CA TYR A 231 2.02 8.70 -10.60
C TYR A 231 3.45 9.12 -10.89
N ARG A 232 4.31 8.16 -11.28
CA ARG A 232 5.70 8.44 -11.68
C ARG A 232 6.00 7.73 -12.99
N ALA A 233 6.48 8.47 -13.98
CA ALA A 233 6.75 7.97 -15.33
C ALA A 233 8.18 7.39 -15.47
N GLU A 234 8.93 7.29 -14.38
CA GLU A 234 10.27 6.72 -14.37
C GLU A 234 10.29 5.31 -14.94
N VAL A 235 11.20 5.07 -15.86
CA VAL A 235 11.42 3.74 -16.42
C VAL A 235 12.19 2.91 -15.40
N SER A 236 11.48 2.03 -14.69
CA SER A 236 12.08 1.17 -13.68
C SER A 236 11.55 -0.26 -13.78
N TYR A 237 12.46 -1.24 -13.66
CA TYR A 237 12.15 -2.67 -13.70
C TYR A 237 12.33 -3.33 -12.33
N THR A 238 12.54 -2.56 -11.27
CA THR A 238 12.75 -3.08 -9.93
C THR A 238 11.48 -3.67 -9.33
N GLN A 239 11.61 -4.38 -8.23
CA GLN A 239 10.49 -4.98 -7.50
C GLN A 239 9.71 -3.97 -6.63
N ARG A 240 10.19 -2.72 -6.52
CA ARG A 240 9.68 -1.70 -5.60
C ARG A 240 9.10 -0.47 -6.30
N HIS A 241 9.07 -0.46 -7.64
CA HIS A 241 8.57 0.66 -8.41
C HIS A 241 7.31 0.26 -9.19
N ALA A 242 6.29 1.08 -9.07
CA ALA A 242 5.09 1.09 -9.88
C ALA A 242 4.88 2.51 -10.42
N ALA A 243 4.27 2.62 -11.60
CA ALA A 243 3.97 3.91 -12.20
C ALA A 243 2.74 4.59 -11.59
N GLU A 244 1.86 3.81 -10.96
CA GLU A 244 0.71 4.26 -10.18
C GLU A 244 0.76 3.57 -8.82
N PHE A 245 0.66 4.33 -7.73
CA PHE A 245 0.64 3.83 -6.36
C PHE A 245 -0.06 4.84 -5.45
N TRP A 246 -0.31 4.50 -4.19
CA TRP A 246 -0.97 5.39 -3.24
C TRP A 246 0.01 5.95 -2.22
N MET A 247 -0.10 7.25 -1.97
CA MET A 247 0.69 7.93 -0.93
C MET A 247 -0.17 8.34 0.24
N ILE A 248 0.38 8.19 1.43
CA ILE A 248 -0.13 8.73 2.69
C ILE A 248 0.75 9.92 3.03
N GLU A 249 0.20 11.14 3.01
CA GLU A 249 0.98 12.36 3.10
C GLU A 249 0.35 13.33 4.12
N PRO A 250 0.69 13.22 5.42
CA PRO A 250 0.29 14.18 6.42
C PRO A 250 1.18 15.43 6.37
N GLU A 251 0.55 16.60 6.68
CA GLU A 251 1.20 17.89 6.88
C GLU A 251 0.69 18.52 8.18
N MET A 252 1.61 18.93 9.04
CA MET A 252 1.34 19.41 10.39
C MET A 252 1.88 20.82 10.56
N ALA A 253 0.99 21.78 10.80
CA ALA A 253 1.38 23.16 11.13
C ALA A 253 1.94 23.24 12.55
N PHE A 254 2.87 24.18 12.79
CA PHE A 254 3.57 24.38 14.05
C PHE A 254 4.45 23.21 14.52
N ALA A 255 4.66 22.22 13.65
CA ALA A 255 5.47 21.04 13.89
C ALA A 255 6.90 21.19 13.35
N ASP A 256 7.84 20.53 14.00
CA ASP A 256 9.22 20.41 13.53
C ASP A 256 9.56 18.98 13.05
N LEU A 257 10.85 18.77 12.76
CA LEU A 257 11.33 17.46 12.32
C LEU A 257 11.07 16.33 13.33
N TYR A 258 11.14 16.66 14.64
CA TYR A 258 10.93 15.65 15.69
C TYR A 258 9.46 15.30 15.83
N ASP A 259 8.55 16.29 15.74
CA ASP A 259 7.11 16.05 15.74
C ASP A 259 6.68 15.14 14.56
N TYR A 260 7.29 15.37 13.39
CA TYR A 260 7.08 14.48 12.24
C TYR A 260 7.52 13.04 12.55
N MET A 261 8.74 12.86 13.07
CA MET A 261 9.26 11.51 13.36
C MET A 261 8.40 10.79 14.39
N ASP A 262 7.93 11.49 15.43
CA ASP A 262 7.05 10.91 16.46
C ASP A 262 5.69 10.48 15.87
N ASN A 263 5.10 11.31 15.01
CA ASN A 263 3.84 10.99 14.34
C ASN A 263 4.00 9.78 13.40
N ALA A 264 5.08 9.75 12.61
CA ALA A 264 5.36 8.67 11.67
C ALA A 264 5.59 7.32 12.39
N GLU A 265 6.36 7.32 13.47
CA GLU A 265 6.57 6.13 14.31
C GLU A 265 5.25 5.63 14.90
N ALA A 266 4.45 6.52 15.47
CA ALA A 266 3.15 6.18 16.06
C ALA A 266 2.19 5.59 15.02
N MET A 267 2.14 6.17 13.82
CA MET A 267 1.29 5.71 12.72
C MET A 267 1.67 4.31 12.25
N VAL A 268 2.95 4.06 12.01
CA VAL A 268 3.44 2.74 11.57
C VAL A 268 3.11 1.66 12.60
N LYS A 269 3.38 1.93 13.88
CA LYS A 269 3.06 1.01 14.99
C LYS A 269 1.56 0.74 15.11
N TYR A 270 0.73 1.78 14.96
CA TYR A 270 -0.72 1.64 15.00
C TYR A 270 -1.25 0.74 13.89
N VAL A 271 -0.78 0.93 12.65
CA VAL A 271 -1.21 0.14 11.50
C VAL A 271 -0.77 -1.32 11.65
N ILE A 272 0.47 -1.57 12.09
CA ILE A 272 0.97 -2.94 12.33
C ILE A 272 0.09 -3.66 13.37
N ASN A 273 -0.13 -3.04 14.53
CA ASN A 273 -0.96 -3.61 15.60
C ASN A 273 -2.39 -3.92 15.11
N THR A 274 -3.01 -2.96 14.41
CA THR A 274 -4.37 -3.12 13.89
C THR A 274 -4.46 -4.28 12.89
N VAL A 275 -3.48 -4.44 12.02
CA VAL A 275 -3.44 -5.54 11.04
C VAL A 275 -3.24 -6.88 11.74
N ILE A 276 -2.32 -6.99 12.71
CA ILE A 276 -2.10 -8.23 13.47
C ILE A 276 -3.38 -8.64 14.22
N GLU A 277 -4.05 -7.68 14.85
CA GLU A 277 -5.27 -7.90 15.61
C GLU A 277 -6.45 -8.31 14.71
N ARG A 278 -6.67 -7.61 13.59
CA ARG A 278 -7.87 -7.78 12.75
C ARG A 278 -7.71 -8.83 11.64
N CYS A 279 -6.47 -9.21 11.30
CA CYS A 279 -6.15 -10.18 10.25
C CYS A 279 -5.29 -11.36 10.77
N PRO A 280 -5.61 -11.98 11.93
CA PRO A 280 -4.70 -12.97 12.55
C PRO A 280 -4.47 -14.20 11.66
N GLN A 281 -5.44 -14.59 10.86
CA GLN A 281 -5.36 -15.76 9.98
C GLN A 281 -4.51 -15.49 8.74
N GLU A 282 -4.70 -14.34 8.13
CA GLU A 282 -3.90 -13.85 7.00
C GLU A 282 -2.44 -13.66 7.43
N MET A 283 -2.20 -13.05 8.59
CA MET A 283 -0.86 -12.83 9.12
C MET A 283 -0.14 -14.14 9.44
N GLN A 284 -0.85 -15.11 10.01
CA GLN A 284 -0.32 -16.46 10.23
C GLN A 284 -0.01 -17.16 8.90
N PHE A 285 -0.83 -16.97 7.87
CA PHE A 285 -0.57 -17.49 6.53
C PHE A 285 0.70 -16.89 5.94
N PHE A 286 0.88 -15.57 5.99
CA PHE A 286 2.10 -14.93 5.51
C PHE A 286 3.34 -15.43 6.25
N ASN A 287 3.29 -15.47 7.57
CA ASN A 287 4.42 -15.95 8.38
C ASN A 287 4.79 -17.41 8.08
N SER A 288 3.82 -18.25 7.72
CA SER A 288 4.06 -19.68 7.45
C SER A 288 4.51 -19.96 6.02
N PHE A 289 4.01 -19.21 5.02
CA PHE A 289 4.13 -19.59 3.61
C PHE A 289 4.82 -18.54 2.73
N VAL A 290 4.94 -17.29 3.18
CA VAL A 290 5.52 -16.20 2.39
C VAL A 290 6.86 -15.74 2.97
N ASP A 291 6.87 -15.34 4.22
CA ASP A 291 8.06 -14.81 4.89
C ASP A 291 8.15 -15.33 6.34
N LYS A 292 8.96 -16.36 6.53
CA LYS A 292 9.21 -16.93 7.86
C LYS A 292 9.94 -15.91 8.74
N GLY A 293 9.36 -15.60 9.91
CA GLY A 293 9.86 -14.55 10.79
C GLY A 293 9.20 -13.19 10.62
N LEU A 294 8.19 -13.08 9.74
CA LEU A 294 7.43 -11.85 9.53
C LEU A 294 6.85 -11.30 10.84
N LEU A 295 6.16 -12.14 11.61
CA LEU A 295 5.53 -11.71 12.87
C LEU A 295 6.57 -11.25 13.91
N GLU A 296 7.71 -11.94 14.02
CA GLU A 296 8.80 -11.52 14.90
C GLU A 296 9.38 -10.16 14.49
N ARG A 297 9.56 -9.92 13.20
CA ARG A 297 10.03 -8.64 12.67
C ARG A 297 9.03 -7.52 12.95
N LEU A 298 7.74 -7.74 12.73
CA LEU A 298 6.69 -6.74 13.00
C LEU A 298 6.58 -6.44 14.49
N GLU A 299 6.68 -7.46 15.36
CA GLU A 299 6.71 -7.30 16.82
C GLU A 299 7.92 -6.48 17.27
N ASN A 300 9.09 -6.69 16.66
CA ASN A 300 10.28 -5.89 16.94
C ASN A 300 10.04 -4.40 16.63
N VAL A 301 9.34 -4.08 15.54
CA VAL A 301 8.99 -2.70 15.19
C VAL A 301 8.07 -2.06 16.21
N VAL A 302 7.05 -2.80 16.65
CA VAL A 302 6.05 -2.27 17.59
C VAL A 302 6.62 -2.07 18.99
N SER A 303 7.46 -3.00 19.44
CA SER A 303 7.97 -3.07 20.82
C SER A 303 9.16 -2.14 21.08
N ASN A 304 9.81 -1.61 20.06
CA ASN A 304 10.98 -0.76 20.23
C ASN A 304 10.70 0.69 19.81
N GLU A 305 11.33 1.65 20.49
CA GLU A 305 11.43 3.02 19.98
C GLU A 305 12.35 3.03 18.76
N PHE A 306 12.02 3.84 17.76
CA PHE A 306 12.85 3.99 16.57
C PHE A 306 14.12 4.75 16.92
N GLY A 307 15.25 4.27 16.38
CA GLY A 307 16.52 4.97 16.54
C GLY A 307 16.52 6.28 15.75
N ARG A 308 17.38 7.22 16.13
CA ARG A 308 17.56 8.51 15.41
C ARG A 308 19.05 8.77 15.28
N ILE A 309 19.52 8.92 14.08
CA ILE A 309 20.91 9.25 13.76
C ILE A 309 20.96 10.25 12.62
N SER A 310 22.01 11.07 12.56
CA SER A 310 22.23 11.93 11.41
C SER A 310 22.76 11.14 10.21
N TYR A 311 22.54 11.66 9.01
CA TYR A 311 23.15 11.12 7.79
C TYR A 311 24.67 11.03 7.88
N THR A 312 25.32 12.03 8.47
CA THR A 312 26.78 12.04 8.69
C THR A 312 27.21 10.88 9.58
N GLU A 313 26.51 10.63 10.70
CA GLU A 313 26.79 9.47 11.56
C GLU A 313 26.51 8.14 10.83
N ALA A 314 25.46 8.06 10.04
CA ALA A 314 25.15 6.88 9.24
C ALA A 314 26.28 6.55 8.25
N VAL A 315 26.77 7.55 7.51
CA VAL A 315 27.92 7.40 6.59
C VAL A 315 29.17 6.98 7.35
N ASP A 316 29.45 7.55 8.51
CA ASP A 316 30.58 7.18 9.34
C ASP A 316 30.54 5.73 9.85
N ILE A 317 29.35 5.27 10.27
CA ILE A 317 29.11 3.89 10.68
C ILE A 317 29.38 2.95 9.50
N LEU A 318 28.82 3.24 8.34
CA LEU A 318 28.99 2.43 7.13
C LEU A 318 30.46 2.35 6.69
N LYS A 319 31.21 3.48 6.69
CA LYS A 319 32.65 3.51 6.36
C LYS A 319 33.49 2.69 7.32
N LYS A 320 33.15 2.69 8.61
CA LYS A 320 33.87 1.96 9.67
C LYS A 320 33.45 0.48 9.78
N SER A 321 32.42 0.04 9.05
CA SER A 321 31.85 -1.31 9.16
C SER A 321 32.80 -2.43 8.72
N GLY A 322 33.70 -2.14 7.77
CA GLY A 322 34.54 -3.14 7.12
C GLY A 322 33.80 -4.02 6.11
N GLU A 323 32.47 -3.81 5.93
CA GLU A 323 31.67 -4.50 4.92
C GLU A 323 32.02 -4.01 3.50
N LYS A 324 31.89 -4.92 2.54
CA LYS A 324 32.02 -4.60 1.13
C LYS A 324 30.64 -4.38 0.53
N PHE A 325 30.32 -3.14 0.28
CA PHE A 325 29.09 -2.75 -0.41
C PHE A 325 29.29 -2.73 -1.94
N ASP A 326 28.23 -2.95 -2.69
CA ASP A 326 28.23 -2.85 -4.14
C ASP A 326 28.28 -1.39 -4.61
N PHE A 327 27.68 -0.49 -3.83
CA PHE A 327 27.67 0.96 -4.07
C PHE A 327 28.64 1.69 -3.12
N PRO A 328 29.24 2.82 -3.56
CA PRO A 328 30.16 3.58 -2.73
C PRO A 328 29.48 4.19 -1.51
N VAL A 329 30.21 4.30 -0.40
CA VAL A 329 29.77 4.99 0.81
C VAL A 329 30.54 6.29 0.92
N GLU A 330 29.92 7.38 0.46
CA GLU A 330 30.51 8.73 0.49
C GLU A 330 29.52 9.74 1.02
N TRP A 331 30.00 10.82 1.65
CA TRP A 331 29.13 11.89 2.08
C TRP A 331 28.68 12.71 0.87
N GLY A 332 27.37 12.99 0.77
CA GLY A 332 26.79 13.76 -0.32
C GLY A 332 26.09 12.92 -1.41
N ILE A 333 26.06 11.59 -1.27
CA ILE A 333 25.31 10.69 -2.16
C ILE A 333 24.16 9.99 -1.42
N ASP A 334 23.15 9.55 -2.17
CA ASP A 334 22.04 8.80 -1.59
C ASP A 334 22.48 7.46 -1.01
N LEU A 335 21.95 7.13 0.18
CA LEU A 335 22.06 5.81 0.75
C LEU A 335 21.30 4.81 -0.14
N GLN A 336 21.98 3.72 -0.47
CA GLN A 336 21.34 2.63 -1.22
C GLN A 336 20.70 1.61 -0.28
N THR A 337 19.76 0.83 -0.79
CA THR A 337 19.05 -0.18 0.02
C THR A 337 19.96 -1.10 0.83
N GLU A 338 21.14 -1.46 0.32
CA GLU A 338 22.11 -2.27 1.07
C GLU A 338 22.67 -1.55 2.29
N HIS A 339 22.92 -0.23 2.18
CA HIS A 339 23.36 0.61 3.29
C HIS A 339 22.27 0.73 4.37
N GLU A 340 21.03 0.99 3.95
CA GLU A 340 19.86 1.12 4.83
C GLU A 340 19.57 -0.18 5.59
N ARG A 341 19.64 -1.31 4.90
CA ARG A 341 19.47 -2.63 5.52
C ARG A 341 20.62 -2.98 6.45
N TYR A 342 21.85 -2.63 6.12
CA TYR A 342 22.96 -2.83 7.01
C TYR A 342 22.76 -2.08 8.33
N LEU A 343 22.37 -0.81 8.27
CA LEU A 343 22.06 -0.01 9.45
C LEU A 343 20.94 -0.64 10.29
N THR A 344 19.82 -0.98 9.67
CA THR A 344 18.64 -1.48 10.39
C THR A 344 18.74 -2.93 10.86
N GLU A 345 19.45 -3.81 10.11
CA GLU A 345 19.50 -5.25 10.39
C GLU A 345 20.75 -5.67 11.17
N LYS A 346 21.91 -5.00 10.94
CA LYS A 346 23.19 -5.38 11.57
C LYS A 346 23.55 -4.48 12.73
N VAL A 347 23.39 -3.17 12.56
CA VAL A 347 23.83 -2.18 13.56
C VAL A 347 22.78 -1.97 14.63
N PHE A 348 21.61 -1.44 14.27
CA PHE A 348 20.58 -1.06 15.23
C PHE A 348 19.59 -2.18 15.56
N LYS A 349 19.40 -3.14 14.65
CA LYS A 349 18.46 -4.27 14.77
C LYS A 349 17.01 -3.83 15.07
N LYS A 350 16.65 -2.65 14.60
CA LYS A 350 15.33 -2.01 14.76
C LYS A 350 15.17 -0.90 13.72
N PRO A 351 13.95 -0.35 13.56
CA PRO A 351 13.75 0.83 12.74
C PRO A 351 14.55 2.03 13.23
N ILE A 352 14.99 2.87 12.30
CA ILE A 352 15.69 4.12 12.58
C ILE A 352 15.21 5.24 11.67
N PHE A 353 15.29 6.46 12.16
CA PHE A 353 15.28 7.66 11.33
C PHE A 353 16.71 8.09 11.06
N VAL A 354 17.03 8.37 9.80
CA VAL A 354 18.25 9.04 9.39
C VAL A 354 17.90 10.48 9.06
N THR A 355 18.54 11.44 9.74
CA THR A 355 18.20 12.88 9.67
C THR A 355 19.30 13.70 9.02
N ASP A 356 18.99 14.95 8.70
CA ASP A 356 19.97 15.97 8.29
C ASP A 356 20.78 15.57 7.06
N TYR A 357 20.07 15.26 5.99
CA TYR A 357 20.66 14.88 4.71
C TYR A 357 21.34 16.06 4.01
N PRO A 358 22.34 15.81 3.16
CA PRO A 358 22.92 16.83 2.31
C PRO A 358 21.86 17.53 1.44
N LYS A 359 21.89 18.87 1.40
CA LYS A 359 20.91 19.67 0.65
C LYS A 359 20.84 19.33 -0.83
N ASP A 360 21.98 18.91 -1.42
CA ASP A 360 22.13 18.75 -2.88
C ASP A 360 21.41 17.48 -3.42
N ILE A 361 21.06 16.56 -2.52
CA ILE A 361 20.32 15.34 -2.87
C ILE A 361 18.87 15.35 -2.39
N LYS A 362 18.36 16.48 -1.91
CA LYS A 362 17.01 16.62 -1.37
C LYS A 362 16.24 17.75 -2.04
N ALA A 363 14.90 17.68 -1.99
CA ALA A 363 14.00 18.58 -2.68
C ALA A 363 14.07 20.04 -2.17
N PHE A 364 13.63 20.98 -3.01
CA PHE A 364 13.74 22.43 -2.80
C PHE A 364 12.99 22.96 -1.58
N TYR A 365 11.91 22.31 -1.21
CA TYR A 365 11.00 22.74 -0.13
C TYR A 365 11.45 22.36 1.28
N MET A 366 12.53 21.60 1.41
CA MET A 366 13.01 21.14 2.69
C MET A 366 13.80 22.26 3.41
N ARG A 367 13.55 22.41 4.72
CA ARG A 367 14.17 23.45 5.52
C ARG A 367 15.69 23.34 5.56
N ALA A 368 16.38 24.39 5.12
CA ALA A 368 17.83 24.45 5.21
C ALA A 368 18.31 24.60 6.66
N ASN A 369 19.23 23.74 7.10
CA ASN A 369 19.86 23.83 8.40
C ASN A 369 20.86 24.98 8.47
N ASP A 370 21.20 25.41 9.68
CA ASP A 370 22.07 26.57 9.90
C ASP A 370 23.54 26.31 9.52
N ASP A 371 23.90 25.05 9.27
CA ASP A 371 25.22 24.64 8.77
C ASP A 371 25.43 25.00 7.27
N GLY A 372 24.39 25.37 6.56
CA GLY A 372 24.39 25.68 5.14
C GLY A 372 24.68 24.51 4.20
N LYS A 373 24.74 23.27 4.71
CA LYS A 373 25.10 22.06 3.97
C LYS A 373 24.00 21.00 3.98
N THR A 374 23.21 20.95 5.04
CA THR A 374 22.18 19.93 5.25
C THR A 374 20.79 20.55 5.29
N VAL A 375 19.79 19.69 5.21
CA VAL A 375 18.37 20.06 5.36
C VAL A 375 17.72 19.19 6.44
N ALA A 376 16.71 19.75 7.10
CA ALA A 376 15.93 19.07 8.13
C ALA A 376 14.99 18.02 7.48
N ALA A 377 15.58 17.04 6.80
CA ALA A 377 14.92 15.87 6.26
C ALA A 377 15.11 14.68 7.19
N ALA A 378 14.19 13.73 7.14
CA ALA A 378 14.36 12.43 7.79
C ALA A 378 13.72 11.33 6.94
N ASP A 379 14.43 10.21 6.81
CA ASP A 379 13.92 9.01 6.16
C ASP A 379 13.80 7.91 7.21
N CYS A 380 12.63 7.25 7.27
CA CYS A 380 12.40 6.11 8.16
C CYS A 380 12.81 4.82 7.46
N LEU A 381 13.80 4.16 8.02
CA LEU A 381 14.34 2.90 7.54
C LEU A 381 13.87 1.74 8.43
N VAL A 382 13.38 0.66 7.82
CA VAL A 382 12.93 -0.53 8.53
C VAL A 382 13.68 -1.79 8.10
N PRO A 383 13.88 -2.76 9.00
CA PRO A 383 14.51 -4.04 8.64
C PRO A 383 13.76 -4.76 7.52
N GLY A 384 14.48 -5.35 6.57
CA GLY A 384 13.92 -6.13 5.47
C GLY A 384 13.54 -5.31 4.23
N VAL A 385 13.26 -4.02 4.38
CA VAL A 385 12.84 -3.14 3.26
C VAL A 385 13.82 -2.00 3.00
N GLY A 386 14.33 -1.34 4.03
CA GLY A 386 15.03 -0.07 3.94
C GLY A 386 14.05 1.09 4.11
N GLU A 387 14.16 2.15 3.33
CA GLU A 387 13.27 3.32 3.41
C GLU A 387 11.81 2.97 3.09
N ILE A 388 10.91 3.35 4.02
CA ILE A 388 9.45 3.30 3.83
C ILE A 388 8.77 4.66 3.93
N ILE A 389 9.37 5.62 4.63
CA ILE A 389 8.87 6.99 4.80
C ILE A 389 10.00 7.96 4.51
N GLY A 390 9.74 8.95 3.69
CA GLY A 390 10.57 10.13 3.53
C GLY A 390 9.80 11.39 3.90
N GLY A 391 10.44 12.33 4.59
CA GLY A 391 9.80 13.56 5.00
C GLY A 391 10.78 14.63 5.46
N SER A 392 10.23 15.78 5.84
CA SER A 392 11.05 16.91 6.30
C SER A 392 10.23 17.93 7.09
N GLN A 393 10.92 18.77 7.85
CA GLN A 393 10.41 20.10 8.12
C GLN A 393 10.46 20.90 6.82
N ARG A 394 9.42 21.70 6.54
CA ARG A 394 9.28 22.48 5.33
C ARG A 394 9.97 23.85 5.50
N GLU A 395 10.49 24.42 4.41
CA GLU A 395 11.11 25.74 4.46
C GLU A 395 10.02 26.83 4.61
N GLU A 396 9.98 27.44 5.77
CA GLU A 396 9.02 28.52 6.10
C GLU A 396 9.54 29.91 5.76
N ARG A 397 10.86 30.06 5.54
CA ARG A 397 11.50 31.35 5.24
C ARG A 397 11.46 31.61 3.73
N LEU A 398 10.70 32.65 3.33
CA LEU A 398 10.47 32.95 1.90
C LEU A 398 11.74 33.22 1.13
N ASP A 399 12.66 33.99 1.70
CA ASP A 399 13.94 34.37 1.07
C ASP A 399 14.85 33.13 0.84
N VAL A 400 14.89 32.24 1.80
CA VAL A 400 15.67 30.99 1.71
C VAL A 400 15.05 30.06 0.66
N LEU A 401 13.71 29.91 0.67
CA LEU A 401 13.01 29.11 -0.32
C LEU A 401 13.23 29.60 -1.74
N LEU A 402 13.12 30.94 -1.96
CA LEU A 402 13.38 31.56 -3.26
C LEU A 402 14.83 31.38 -3.72
N ALA A 403 15.79 31.51 -2.80
CA ALA A 403 17.20 31.27 -3.11
C ALA A 403 17.42 29.83 -3.56
N ARG A 404 16.81 28.86 -2.87
CA ARG A 404 16.94 27.44 -3.22
C ARG A 404 16.26 27.12 -4.57
N MET A 405 15.08 27.68 -4.84
CA MET A 405 14.42 27.52 -6.14
C MET A 405 15.29 28.05 -7.30
N ASN A 406 15.92 29.21 -7.11
CA ASN A 406 16.84 29.80 -8.07
C ASN A 406 18.10 28.93 -8.29
N GLU A 407 18.69 28.36 -7.24
CA GLU A 407 19.82 27.43 -7.33
C GLU A 407 19.47 26.21 -8.21
N LEU A 408 18.25 25.72 -8.12
CA LEU A 408 17.76 24.54 -8.86
C LEU A 408 17.18 24.89 -10.21
N GLY A 409 17.13 26.18 -10.61
CA GLY A 409 16.58 26.64 -11.88
C GLY A 409 15.05 26.53 -11.99
N LEU A 410 14.35 26.42 -10.85
CA LEU A 410 12.89 26.42 -10.80
C LEU A 410 12.36 27.85 -11.00
N ASN A 411 11.27 27.97 -11.80
CA ASN A 411 10.62 29.24 -11.99
C ASN A 411 9.64 29.56 -10.85
N PRO A 412 9.86 30.59 -10.01
CA PRO A 412 8.97 30.92 -8.91
C PRO A 412 7.53 31.25 -9.33
N ASP A 413 7.32 31.72 -10.57
CA ASP A 413 5.98 32.04 -11.06
C ASP A 413 5.08 30.81 -11.22
N ASP A 414 5.64 29.63 -11.40
CA ASP A 414 4.90 28.38 -11.46
C ASP A 414 4.42 27.91 -10.08
N TYR A 415 5.02 28.48 -9.01
CA TYR A 415 4.74 28.17 -7.61
C TYR A 415 4.25 29.39 -6.82
N TRP A 416 3.74 30.44 -7.46
CA TRP A 416 3.32 31.68 -6.82
C TRP A 416 2.37 31.47 -5.64
N TRP A 417 1.42 30.55 -5.79
CA TRP A 417 0.43 30.18 -4.79
C TRP A 417 1.06 29.46 -3.58
N TYR A 418 2.12 28.68 -3.80
CA TYR A 418 2.88 28.02 -2.76
C TYR A 418 3.77 29.01 -1.98
N LEU A 419 4.34 29.97 -2.68
CA LEU A 419 5.12 31.07 -2.07
C LEU A 419 4.24 31.99 -1.23
N ASP A 420 2.97 32.16 -1.57
CA ASP A 420 2.01 32.94 -0.79
C ASP A 420 1.78 32.36 0.62
N LEU A 421 1.91 31.07 0.81
CA LEU A 421 1.89 30.44 2.13
C LEU A 421 3.02 30.94 3.04
N ARG A 422 4.11 31.41 2.45
CA ARG A 422 5.24 32.01 3.19
C ARG A 422 5.09 33.52 3.37
N ARG A 423 4.27 34.18 2.57
CA ARG A 423 3.99 35.60 2.65
C ARG A 423 2.89 35.92 3.68
N TYR A 424 1.89 35.04 3.78
CA TYR A 424 0.66 35.31 4.51
C TYR A 424 0.49 34.37 5.72
N GLY A 425 1.19 34.69 6.81
CA GLY A 425 1.06 33.93 8.06
C GLY A 425 1.80 32.60 8.08
N SER A 426 3.01 32.57 7.54
CA SER A 426 3.87 31.39 7.58
C SER A 426 4.13 30.90 9.01
N CYS A 427 4.21 29.59 9.16
CA CYS A 427 4.64 28.96 10.40
C CYS A 427 5.58 27.81 10.10
N ARG A 428 6.33 27.39 11.11
CA ARG A 428 7.04 26.12 11.09
C ARG A 428 6.04 24.99 10.84
N HIS A 429 6.32 24.10 9.90
CA HIS A 429 5.48 22.96 9.60
C HIS A 429 6.31 21.81 9.04
N ALA A 430 5.81 20.58 9.19
CA ALA A 430 6.51 19.37 8.80
C ALA A 430 5.53 18.32 8.28
N GLY A 431 6.01 17.44 7.45
CA GLY A 431 5.21 16.36 6.90
C GLY A 431 6.05 15.26 6.28
N TYR A 432 5.39 14.22 5.84
CA TYR A 432 6.07 13.05 5.26
C TYR A 432 5.21 12.33 4.23
N GLY A 433 5.85 11.51 3.42
CA GLY A 433 5.20 10.60 2.48
C GLY A 433 5.51 9.15 2.80
N LEU A 434 4.48 8.31 2.87
CA LEU A 434 4.60 6.86 2.98
C LEU A 434 3.88 6.21 1.80
N GLY A 435 4.63 5.46 0.98
CA GLY A 435 4.06 4.64 -0.08
C GLY A 435 3.24 3.49 0.48
N PHE A 436 1.93 3.48 0.23
CA PHE A 436 1.04 2.49 0.80
C PHE A 436 1.35 1.08 0.33
N GLU A 437 1.74 0.90 -0.91
CA GLU A 437 2.16 -0.39 -1.45
C GLU A 437 3.41 -0.94 -0.74
N ARG A 438 4.38 -0.08 -0.44
CA ARG A 438 5.57 -0.47 0.36
C ARG A 438 5.17 -0.89 1.77
N LEU A 439 4.22 -0.19 2.39
CA LEU A 439 3.68 -0.58 3.68
C LEU A 439 3.00 -1.95 3.61
N VAL A 440 2.17 -2.21 2.59
CA VAL A 440 1.51 -3.51 2.41
C VAL A 440 2.54 -4.62 2.17
N MET A 441 3.58 -4.37 1.36
CA MET A 441 4.70 -5.31 1.19
C MET A 441 5.36 -5.62 2.54
N TYR A 442 5.60 -4.61 3.36
CA TYR A 442 6.20 -4.76 4.67
C TYR A 442 5.34 -5.58 5.63
N LEU A 443 4.02 -5.31 5.66
CA LEU A 443 3.04 -6.01 6.50
C LEU A 443 2.85 -7.49 6.10
N THR A 444 3.06 -7.83 4.84
CA THR A 444 2.73 -9.17 4.29
C THR A 444 3.96 -10.03 3.98
N GLY A 445 5.14 -9.42 3.91
CA GLY A 445 6.35 -10.09 3.43
C GLY A 445 6.37 -10.36 1.93
N VAL A 446 5.38 -9.85 1.18
CA VAL A 446 5.34 -9.95 -0.29
C VAL A 446 6.46 -9.11 -0.89
N SER A 447 7.33 -9.72 -1.67
CA SER A 447 8.59 -9.11 -2.11
C SER A 447 8.48 -8.20 -3.34
N ASN A 448 7.33 -8.18 -4.02
CA ASN A 448 7.18 -7.42 -5.27
C ASN A 448 5.91 -6.56 -5.24
N ILE A 449 6.06 -5.27 -5.54
CA ILE A 449 4.97 -4.29 -5.55
C ILE A 449 3.82 -4.69 -6.48
N ARG A 450 4.13 -5.39 -7.60
CA ARG A 450 3.12 -5.92 -8.54
C ARG A 450 2.14 -6.91 -7.89
N ASP A 451 2.45 -7.41 -6.70
CA ASP A 451 1.68 -8.45 -6.02
C ASP A 451 0.90 -7.92 -4.81
N VAL A 452 0.99 -6.63 -4.54
CA VAL A 452 0.16 -5.93 -3.54
C VAL A 452 -0.88 -5.00 -4.17
N GLU A 453 -0.93 -4.95 -5.51
CA GLU A 453 -1.94 -4.29 -6.30
C GLU A 453 -2.70 -5.32 -7.14
N LEU A 454 -3.99 -5.08 -7.41
CA LEU A 454 -4.76 -6.00 -8.25
C LEU A 454 -4.29 -5.93 -9.71
N HIS A 455 -4.21 -4.73 -10.25
CA HIS A 455 -3.82 -4.42 -11.62
C HIS A 455 -2.67 -3.41 -11.60
N PRO A 456 -1.42 -3.85 -11.36
CA PRO A 456 -0.29 -2.93 -11.24
C PRO A 456 0.02 -2.23 -12.56
N ARG A 457 0.32 -0.93 -12.48
CA ARG A 457 0.83 -0.14 -13.60
C ARG A 457 2.33 -0.04 -13.48
N THR A 458 3.04 -0.60 -14.43
CA THR A 458 4.51 -0.60 -14.46
C THR A 458 5.01 -0.41 -15.87
N THR A 459 6.29 -0.11 -16.05
CA THR A 459 6.90 0.02 -17.38
C THR A 459 6.53 -1.17 -18.28
N GLY A 460 5.91 -0.87 -19.42
CA GLY A 460 5.49 -1.87 -20.41
C GLY A 460 4.26 -2.71 -20.03
N ASN A 461 3.55 -2.38 -18.93
CA ASN A 461 2.36 -3.12 -18.52
C ASN A 461 1.24 -2.19 -18.02
N ALA A 462 0.15 -2.20 -18.78
CA ALA A 462 -1.12 -1.57 -18.44
C ALA A 462 -2.30 -2.50 -18.80
N ASP A 463 -2.06 -3.81 -18.84
CA ASP A 463 -3.07 -4.83 -19.11
C ASP A 463 -4.10 -4.88 -17.99
N PHE A 464 -5.34 -5.21 -18.33
CA PHE A 464 -6.55 -5.19 -17.48
C PHE A 464 -7.10 -3.78 -17.18
#